data_f54e57eed23d94ad75338eb82f706c86
#
_entry.id   f54e57eed23d94ad75338eb82f706c86
#
_cell.length_a   1.000
_cell.length_b   1.000
_cell.length_c   1.000
_cell.angle_alpha   90.00
_cell.angle_beta   90.00
_cell.angle_gamma   90.00
#
_symmetry.space_group_name_H-M   'P 1'
#
loop_
_entity.id
_entity.type
_entity.pdbx_description
1 polymer ?
#
loop_
_entity_poly.entity_id
_entity_poly.type
_entity_poly.pdbx_seq_one_letter_code
_entity_poly.pdbx_strand_id
1 'polypeptide(L)'
;KIDDHTVQVQWSADVSPALALNILSTPIASIVDEKLVAPNAKNNDFGNEWLKMHSAGSGAFKMRTYQPHQAIVMEANASSPTGAPKLKSVIIKNVPDPATRRLLLQQGDADMARDLGADQIDALQGKPGVKVMSIASAEQNYLAFNTGNKDNPLMSNPAFWEAARWLVDYDGITKNLLKGQYFTHQSFLPVGFPGALEETPFTFNPAKAKEILAKAGIKDPHFTLDVENKPPFITIAQSIQASFAQGGVKVDLLPAAGSQVYSRVRAHQHQGAIRMWLPDYFDAHSNASSFAYNDGKSSTVAGLNGWKIPELNKETLAAIAEPDSAKRLDLYKKMQQELQRSSPYVFIDQGKTQIV
;
A
#
# COMPACT_ATOMS: atom_id res chain seq x y z
N LYS A 1 26.99 -0.12 -20.54
CA LYS A 1 28.01 0.90 -20.22
C LYS A 1 28.56 1.43 -21.52
N ILE A 2 28.60 2.75 -21.71
CA ILE A 2 29.22 3.40 -22.87
C ILE A 2 30.67 3.75 -22.56
N ASP A 3 30.92 4.39 -21.41
CA ASP A 3 32.22 4.74 -20.89
C ASP A 3 32.24 4.67 -19.35
N ASP A 4 33.29 5.20 -18.69
CA ASP A 4 33.44 5.12 -17.24
C ASP A 4 32.44 5.97 -16.46
N HIS A 5 31.76 6.91 -17.12
CA HIS A 5 30.82 7.85 -16.52
C HIS A 5 29.42 7.78 -17.12
N THR A 6 29.25 6.94 -18.17
CA THR A 6 28.00 6.91 -18.94
C THR A 6 27.43 5.49 -19.04
N VAL A 7 26.20 5.34 -18.62
CA VAL A 7 25.37 4.15 -18.87
C VAL A 7 24.17 4.52 -19.71
N GLN A 8 23.81 3.63 -20.63
CA GLN A 8 22.58 3.72 -21.41
C GLN A 8 21.64 2.62 -20.92
N VAL A 9 20.42 3.00 -20.62
CA VAL A 9 19.31 2.08 -20.34
C VAL A 9 18.37 2.12 -21.51
N GLN A 10 18.09 0.95 -22.10
CA GLN A 10 17.16 0.79 -23.21
C GLN A 10 15.95 0.00 -22.71
N TRP A 11 14.78 0.51 -22.97
CA TRP A 11 13.51 -0.14 -22.65
C TRP A 11 13.03 -0.94 -23.87
N SER A 12 12.42 -2.09 -23.62
CA SER A 12 11.84 -2.95 -24.65
C SER A 12 10.42 -2.56 -25.03
N ALA A 13 9.82 -1.59 -24.33
CA ALA A 13 8.48 -1.10 -24.56
C ALA A 13 8.47 0.43 -24.47
N ASP A 14 7.45 1.04 -25.07
CA ASP A 14 7.22 2.49 -24.96
C ASP A 14 6.79 2.80 -23.51
N VAL A 15 7.63 3.54 -22.80
CA VAL A 15 7.35 4.03 -21.45
C VAL A 15 7.63 5.52 -21.39
N SER A 16 6.82 6.26 -20.64
CA SER A 16 7.06 7.69 -20.44
C SER A 16 8.38 7.91 -19.70
N PRO A 17 9.14 8.99 -19.97
CA PRO A 17 10.39 9.28 -19.28
C PRO A 17 10.24 9.37 -17.75
N ALA A 18 9.12 9.94 -17.28
CA ALA A 18 8.83 10.04 -15.85
C ALA A 18 8.70 8.67 -15.20
N LEU A 19 7.97 7.75 -15.83
CA LEU A 19 7.82 6.38 -15.33
C LEU A 19 9.18 5.65 -15.33
N ALA A 20 9.96 5.78 -16.39
CA ALA A 20 11.29 5.18 -16.48
C ALA A 20 12.20 5.61 -15.31
N LEU A 21 12.23 6.91 -14.99
CA LEU A 21 13.00 7.44 -13.86
C LEU A 21 12.47 6.94 -12.52
N ASN A 22 11.15 6.85 -12.33
CA ASN A 22 10.56 6.33 -11.11
C ASN A 22 10.90 4.83 -10.89
N ILE A 23 10.88 4.03 -11.95
CA ILE A 23 11.31 2.62 -11.88
C ILE A 23 12.79 2.53 -11.51
N LEU A 24 13.65 3.34 -12.11
CA LEU A 24 15.09 3.37 -11.79
C LEU A 24 15.39 3.90 -10.40
N SER A 25 14.47 4.60 -9.74
CA SER A 25 14.62 5.05 -8.35
C SER A 25 14.35 3.97 -7.31
N THR A 26 13.84 2.81 -7.72
CA THR A 26 13.52 1.70 -6.81
C THR A 26 14.80 0.97 -6.33
N PRO A 27 14.76 0.32 -5.16
CA PRO A 27 15.91 -0.44 -4.64
C PRO A 27 16.44 -1.51 -5.60
N ILE A 28 15.59 -2.08 -6.44
CA ILE A 28 16.00 -3.12 -7.41
C ILE A 28 16.97 -2.60 -8.48
N ALA A 29 16.93 -1.30 -8.76
CA ALA A 29 17.83 -0.63 -9.69
C ALA A 29 19.07 -0.01 -9.02
N SER A 30 19.32 -0.31 -7.74
CA SER A 30 20.48 0.22 -7.00
C SER A 30 21.79 -0.22 -7.64
N ILE A 31 22.68 0.75 -7.81
CA ILE A 31 24.02 0.52 -8.35
C ILE A 31 24.98 0.18 -7.20
N VAL A 32 25.70 -0.91 -7.34
CA VAL A 32 26.68 -1.39 -6.35
C VAL A 32 28.10 -1.39 -6.93
N ASP A 33 29.09 -1.29 -6.07
CA ASP A 33 30.49 -1.37 -6.45
C ASP A 33 30.86 -2.81 -6.86
N GLU A 34 31.06 -3.03 -8.14
CA GLU A 34 31.42 -4.34 -8.71
C GLU A 34 32.68 -4.92 -8.08
N LYS A 35 33.68 -4.08 -7.77
CA LYS A 35 34.93 -4.55 -7.18
C LYS A 35 34.76 -5.14 -5.79
N LEU A 36 33.75 -4.69 -5.05
CA LEU A 36 33.39 -5.25 -3.75
C LEU A 36 32.49 -6.48 -3.89
N VAL A 37 31.58 -6.47 -4.84
CA VAL A 37 30.53 -7.50 -4.94
C VAL A 37 30.97 -8.73 -5.73
N ALA A 38 31.62 -8.54 -6.89
CA ALA A 38 31.94 -9.65 -7.78
C ALA A 38 32.85 -10.74 -7.16
N PRO A 39 33.88 -10.43 -6.33
CA PRO A 39 34.68 -11.45 -5.67
C PRO A 39 33.89 -12.31 -4.67
N ASN A 40 32.72 -11.84 -4.22
CA ASN A 40 31.87 -12.52 -3.25
C ASN A 40 30.67 -13.22 -3.90
N ALA A 41 30.52 -13.14 -5.22
CA ALA A 41 29.46 -13.82 -5.95
C ALA A 41 29.67 -15.35 -5.93
N LYS A 42 28.59 -16.10 -5.72
CA LYS A 42 28.59 -17.56 -5.67
C LYS A 42 27.44 -18.12 -6.51
N ASN A 43 27.67 -19.21 -7.23
CA ASN A 43 26.61 -19.90 -7.97
C ASN A 43 25.79 -18.98 -8.91
N ASN A 44 26.41 -18.02 -9.57
CA ASN A 44 25.77 -17.00 -10.42
C ASN A 44 24.74 -16.11 -9.69
N ASP A 45 24.85 -15.92 -8.38
CA ASP A 45 23.96 -15.08 -7.58
C ASP A 45 24.28 -13.57 -7.69
N PHE A 46 25.28 -13.18 -8.47
CA PHE A 46 25.76 -11.80 -8.63
C PHE A 46 26.09 -11.11 -7.29
N GLY A 47 26.45 -11.87 -6.26
CA GLY A 47 26.77 -11.39 -4.93
C GLY A 47 25.53 -11.11 -4.05
N ASN A 48 24.36 -11.59 -4.42
CA ASN A 48 23.11 -11.37 -3.67
C ASN A 48 23.20 -11.83 -2.21
N GLU A 49 23.76 -13.01 -1.96
CA GLU A 49 23.93 -13.53 -0.58
C GLU A 49 24.86 -12.64 0.25
N TRP A 50 25.95 -12.18 -0.35
CA TRP A 50 26.88 -11.31 0.34
C TRP A 50 26.26 -9.94 0.65
N LEU A 51 25.50 -9.37 -0.28
CA LEU A 51 24.81 -8.08 -0.13
C LEU A 51 23.74 -8.08 0.98
N LYS A 52 23.25 -9.22 1.41
CA LYS A 52 22.33 -9.31 2.55
C LYS A 52 22.94 -8.80 3.85
N MET A 53 24.28 -8.89 3.97
CA MET A 53 25.01 -8.58 5.20
C MET A 53 26.04 -7.46 5.01
N HIS A 54 26.16 -6.90 3.81
CA HIS A 54 27.21 -5.93 3.47
C HIS A 54 26.65 -4.78 2.63
N SER A 55 27.28 -3.61 2.75
CA SER A 55 27.00 -2.44 1.91
C SER A 55 28.03 -2.32 0.80
N ALA A 56 27.56 -2.09 -0.43
CA ALA A 56 28.40 -1.78 -1.58
C ALA A 56 27.90 -0.56 -2.37
N GLY A 57 27.00 0.24 -1.79
CA GLY A 57 26.45 1.45 -2.40
C GLY A 57 27.26 2.70 -2.03
N SER A 58 26.96 3.80 -2.75
CA SER A 58 27.59 5.12 -2.55
C SER A 58 26.81 6.06 -1.63
N GLY A 59 25.80 5.56 -0.91
CA GLY A 59 24.93 6.36 -0.03
C GLY A 59 25.67 7.05 1.13
N ALA A 60 24.95 7.92 1.85
CA ALA A 60 25.49 8.69 2.97
C ALA A 60 25.97 7.83 4.15
N PHE A 61 25.44 6.63 4.30
CA PHE A 61 25.81 5.70 5.36
C PHE A 61 26.16 4.33 4.78
N LYS A 62 27.08 3.63 5.47
CA LYS A 62 27.43 2.23 5.20
C LYS A 62 27.00 1.38 6.38
N MET A 63 26.46 0.20 6.11
CA MET A 63 26.13 -0.77 7.16
C MET A 63 27.44 -1.29 7.78
N ARG A 64 27.58 -1.10 9.09
CA ARG A 64 28.69 -1.63 9.88
C ARG A 64 28.35 -3.01 10.44
N THR A 65 27.14 -3.16 10.95
CA THR A 65 26.68 -4.40 11.56
C THR A 65 25.20 -4.58 11.30
N TYR A 66 24.79 -5.78 10.94
CA TYR A 66 23.41 -6.20 10.87
C TYR A 66 23.22 -7.44 11.75
N GLN A 67 22.40 -7.30 12.79
CA GLN A 67 21.97 -8.40 13.63
C GLN A 67 20.47 -8.62 13.38
N PRO A 68 20.09 -9.69 12.67
CA PRO A 68 18.69 -9.96 12.35
C PRO A 68 17.82 -9.94 13.60
N HIS A 69 16.66 -9.30 13.49
CA HIS A 69 15.70 -9.13 14.60
C HIS A 69 16.17 -8.33 15.82
N GLN A 70 17.38 -7.76 15.79
CA GLN A 70 17.92 -6.97 16.89
C GLN A 70 18.21 -5.53 16.48
N ALA A 71 19.23 -5.32 15.64
CA ALA A 71 19.64 -3.98 15.26
C ALA A 71 20.42 -3.93 13.94
N ILE A 72 20.36 -2.76 13.31
CA ILE A 72 21.27 -2.35 12.23
C ILE A 72 22.08 -1.16 12.76
N VAL A 73 23.41 -1.25 12.65
CA VAL A 73 24.31 -0.14 12.93
C VAL A 73 24.93 0.34 11.62
N MET A 74 24.74 1.61 11.33
CA MET A 74 25.30 2.27 10.15
C MET A 74 26.29 3.34 10.59
N GLU A 75 27.35 3.52 9.81
CA GLU A 75 28.36 4.57 10.00
C GLU A 75 28.39 5.52 8.80
N ALA A 76 28.81 6.76 9.05
CA ALA A 76 28.92 7.77 8.03
C ALA A 76 29.87 7.33 6.92
N ASN A 77 29.44 7.50 5.67
CA ASN A 77 30.28 7.28 4.50
C ASN A 77 30.99 8.58 4.10
N ALA A 78 32.25 8.73 4.51
CA ALA A 78 33.06 9.89 4.17
C ALA A 78 33.27 10.08 2.65
N SER A 79 33.12 8.98 1.87
CA SER A 79 33.29 8.98 0.41
C SER A 79 31.95 9.14 -0.32
N SER A 80 30.86 9.53 0.37
CA SER A 80 29.58 9.76 -0.30
C SER A 80 29.68 10.91 -1.30
N PRO A 81 29.19 10.74 -2.54
CA PRO A 81 29.23 11.81 -3.57
C PRO A 81 28.40 13.04 -3.19
N THR A 82 27.46 12.91 -2.26
CA THR A 82 26.65 14.01 -1.73
C THR A 82 27.31 14.71 -0.52
N GLY A 83 28.52 14.33 -0.17
CA GLY A 83 29.24 14.82 1.00
C GLY A 83 29.01 13.97 2.26
N ALA A 84 29.87 14.14 3.25
CA ALA A 84 29.77 13.42 4.51
C ALA A 84 28.50 13.85 5.28
N PRO A 85 27.73 12.90 5.82
CA PRO A 85 26.54 13.23 6.62
C PRO A 85 26.93 13.88 7.94
N LYS A 86 26.05 14.69 8.53
CA LYS A 86 26.26 15.33 9.84
C LYS A 86 26.30 14.34 11.00
N LEU A 87 25.54 13.25 10.91
CA LEU A 87 25.51 12.19 11.92
C LEU A 87 26.68 11.23 11.66
N LYS A 88 27.39 10.85 12.71
CA LYS A 88 28.49 9.87 12.63
C LYS A 88 27.98 8.42 12.46
N SER A 89 26.86 8.12 13.08
CA SER A 89 26.23 6.80 13.01
C SER A 89 24.72 6.90 13.14
N VAL A 90 24.02 5.87 12.63
CA VAL A 90 22.58 5.66 12.82
C VAL A 90 22.41 4.23 13.32
N ILE A 91 21.63 4.07 14.40
CA ILE A 91 21.31 2.77 15.00
C ILE A 91 19.80 2.55 14.88
N ILE A 92 19.40 1.52 14.16
CA ILE A 92 18.00 1.13 14.04
C ILE A 92 17.80 -0.12 14.91
N LYS A 93 17.10 0.04 16.03
CA LYS A 93 16.78 -1.07 16.95
C LYS A 93 15.44 -1.69 16.55
N ASN A 94 15.37 -3.02 16.51
CA ASN A 94 14.11 -3.73 16.38
C ASN A 94 13.49 -3.93 17.75
N VAL A 95 12.46 -3.14 18.08
CA VAL A 95 11.71 -3.21 19.33
C VAL A 95 10.26 -3.51 18.99
N PRO A 96 9.79 -4.78 19.07
CA PRO A 96 8.46 -5.17 18.60
C PRO A 96 7.30 -4.49 19.33
N ASP A 97 7.44 -4.29 20.64
CA ASP A 97 6.39 -3.72 21.47
C ASP A 97 6.33 -2.18 21.39
N PRO A 98 5.19 -1.58 21.01
CA PRO A 98 5.06 -0.13 20.87
C PRO A 98 5.15 0.64 22.19
N ALA A 99 4.75 0.05 23.32
CA ALA A 99 4.86 0.71 24.62
C ALA A 99 6.33 0.82 25.04
N THR A 100 7.12 -0.21 24.75
CA THR A 100 8.58 -0.19 24.97
C THR A 100 9.25 0.86 24.07
N ARG A 101 8.86 0.99 22.79
CA ARG A 101 9.37 2.05 21.90
C ARG A 101 9.09 3.45 22.45
N ARG A 102 7.86 3.68 22.95
CA ARG A 102 7.51 4.92 23.62
C ARG A 102 8.38 5.19 24.84
N LEU A 103 8.61 4.18 25.69
CA LEU A 103 9.42 4.32 26.90
C LEU A 103 10.86 4.70 26.58
N LEU A 104 11.48 4.03 25.61
CA LEU A 104 12.85 4.35 25.14
C LEU A 104 12.96 5.81 24.68
N LEU A 105 11.97 6.31 23.95
CA LEU A 105 11.93 7.70 23.53
C LEU A 105 11.82 8.66 24.73
N GLN A 106 10.94 8.36 25.69
CA GLN A 106 10.73 9.19 26.88
C GLN A 106 11.96 9.23 27.82
N GLN A 107 12.77 8.17 27.84
CA GLN A 107 14.01 8.08 28.62
C GLN A 107 15.22 8.70 27.90
N GLY A 108 15.09 9.05 26.63
CA GLY A 108 16.20 9.52 25.82
C GLY A 108 17.13 8.43 25.28
N ASP A 109 16.73 7.15 25.42
CA ASP A 109 17.47 5.99 24.88
C ASP A 109 17.23 5.78 23.39
N ALA A 110 16.28 6.51 22.82
CA ALA A 110 16.01 6.63 21.40
C ALA A 110 15.69 8.09 21.06
N ASP A 111 16.24 8.55 19.93
CA ASP A 111 15.98 9.89 19.39
C ASP A 111 14.70 9.94 18.54
N MET A 112 14.24 8.77 18.08
CA MET A 112 13.10 8.65 17.18
C MET A 112 12.36 7.33 17.42
N ALA A 113 11.04 7.38 17.47
CA ALA A 113 10.19 6.20 17.48
C ALA A 113 9.21 6.23 16.30
N ARG A 114 9.00 5.06 15.68
CA ARG A 114 8.03 4.85 14.58
C ARG A 114 7.01 3.78 14.97
N ASP A 115 5.92 3.76 14.22
CA ASP A 115 4.89 2.72 14.33
C ASP A 115 4.32 2.59 15.76
N LEU A 116 4.15 3.74 16.42
CA LEU A 116 3.45 3.84 17.68
C LEU A 116 1.94 3.78 17.44
N GLY A 117 1.23 3.08 18.31
CA GLY A 117 -0.23 3.08 18.31
C GLY A 117 -0.80 4.46 18.72
N ALA A 118 -2.08 4.73 18.41
CA ALA A 118 -2.72 6.00 18.70
C ALA A 118 -2.59 6.40 20.17
N ASP A 119 -2.81 5.46 21.10
CA ASP A 119 -2.71 5.72 22.55
C ASP A 119 -1.29 6.13 22.98
N GLN A 120 -0.25 5.56 22.36
CA GLN A 120 1.13 5.93 22.63
C GLN A 120 1.46 7.33 22.08
N ILE A 121 0.90 7.67 20.91
CA ILE A 121 1.07 9.01 20.31
C ILE A 121 0.37 10.06 21.15
N ASP A 122 -0.88 9.81 21.55
CA ASP A 122 -1.65 10.71 22.40
C ASP A 122 -0.92 10.97 23.74
N ALA A 123 -0.31 9.93 24.33
CA ALA A 123 0.45 10.05 25.56
C ALA A 123 1.76 10.86 25.43
N LEU A 124 2.27 11.03 24.20
CA LEU A 124 3.49 11.79 23.90
C LEU A 124 3.19 13.21 23.42
N GLN A 125 1.99 13.44 22.90
CA GLN A 125 1.62 14.75 22.32
C GLN A 125 1.68 15.85 23.37
N GLY A 126 2.36 16.95 23.03
CA GLY A 126 2.52 18.10 23.94
C GLY A 126 3.53 17.90 25.07
N LYS A 127 4.23 16.76 25.14
CA LYS A 127 5.30 16.58 26.13
C LYS A 127 6.50 17.45 25.79
N PRO A 128 7.16 18.08 26.78
CA PRO A 128 8.37 18.86 26.57
C PRO A 128 9.46 18.01 25.88
N GLY A 129 10.12 18.57 24.87
CA GLY A 129 11.18 17.90 24.13
C GLY A 129 10.72 16.85 23.12
N VAL A 130 9.42 16.57 23.02
CA VAL A 130 8.85 15.60 22.08
C VAL A 130 8.15 16.31 20.93
N LYS A 131 8.45 15.91 19.70
CA LYS A 131 7.78 16.37 18.49
C LYS A 131 7.10 15.18 17.81
N VAL A 132 5.79 15.26 17.65
CA VAL A 132 5.02 14.30 16.86
C VAL A 132 4.86 14.85 15.44
N MET A 133 5.30 14.08 14.45
CA MET A 133 5.10 14.38 13.03
C MET A 133 4.16 13.35 12.43
N SER A 134 3.16 13.82 11.70
CA SER A 134 2.18 12.99 10.98
C SER A 134 2.23 13.35 9.51
N ILE A 135 2.59 12.40 8.68
CA ILE A 135 2.78 12.59 7.23
C ILE A 135 1.88 11.58 6.52
N ALA A 136 1.17 12.00 5.48
CA ALA A 136 0.40 11.07 4.65
C ALA A 136 1.33 9.96 4.12
N SER A 137 0.96 8.72 4.37
CA SER A 137 1.61 7.53 3.82
C SER A 137 0.96 7.17 2.49
N ALA A 138 1.62 6.39 1.66
CA ALA A 138 1.00 5.83 0.47
C ALA A 138 0.21 4.54 0.75
N GLU A 139 0.16 4.08 1.99
CA GLU A 139 -0.58 2.90 2.41
C GLU A 139 -2.09 3.15 2.34
N GLN A 140 -2.82 2.24 1.72
CA GLN A 140 -4.27 2.30 1.56
C GLN A 140 -4.92 0.98 1.95
N ASN A 141 -5.99 1.04 2.73
CA ASN A 141 -6.82 -0.12 3.02
C ASN A 141 -8.06 -0.13 2.11
N TYR A 142 -8.38 -1.30 1.60
CA TYR A 142 -9.54 -1.49 0.73
C TYR A 142 -10.20 -2.84 0.97
N LEU A 143 -11.48 -2.90 0.68
CA LEU A 143 -12.27 -4.13 0.55
C LEU A 143 -12.36 -4.45 -0.95
N ALA A 144 -12.08 -5.69 -1.33
CA ALA A 144 -12.23 -6.17 -2.69
C ALA A 144 -13.16 -7.39 -2.72
N PHE A 145 -14.00 -7.45 -3.75
CA PHE A 145 -14.85 -8.61 -4.03
C PHE A 145 -14.28 -9.43 -5.18
N ASN A 146 -14.23 -10.73 -5.02
CA ASN A 146 -13.76 -11.66 -6.05
C ASN A 146 -14.88 -11.93 -7.07
N THR A 147 -14.84 -11.21 -8.18
CA THR A 147 -15.86 -11.34 -9.25
C THR A 147 -15.80 -12.70 -9.96
N GLY A 148 -14.68 -13.42 -9.83
CA GLY A 148 -14.51 -14.78 -10.36
C GLY A 148 -15.01 -15.87 -9.44
N ASN A 149 -15.52 -15.55 -8.25
CA ASN A 149 -16.04 -16.53 -7.30
C ASN A 149 -17.36 -17.11 -7.82
N LYS A 150 -17.38 -18.42 -8.12
CA LYS A 150 -18.55 -19.12 -8.69
C LYS A 150 -19.56 -19.54 -7.63
N ASP A 151 -19.13 -19.65 -6.36
CA ASP A 151 -19.97 -20.13 -5.27
C ASP A 151 -20.89 -19.03 -4.75
N ASN A 152 -20.52 -17.75 -4.97
CA ASN A 152 -21.32 -16.61 -4.58
C ASN A 152 -21.42 -15.56 -5.70
N PRO A 153 -22.44 -15.64 -6.57
CA PRO A 153 -22.65 -14.70 -7.67
C PRO A 153 -22.82 -13.24 -7.24
N LEU A 154 -23.14 -12.99 -5.97
CA LEU A 154 -23.24 -11.65 -5.41
C LEU A 154 -21.94 -10.86 -5.58
N MET A 155 -20.79 -11.55 -5.54
CA MET A 155 -19.45 -10.93 -5.65
C MET A 155 -19.21 -10.27 -7.01
N SER A 156 -19.93 -10.68 -8.05
CA SER A 156 -19.86 -10.10 -9.40
C SER A 156 -20.96 -9.09 -9.71
N ASN A 157 -21.80 -8.74 -8.73
CA ASN A 157 -22.96 -7.86 -8.96
C ASN A 157 -22.60 -6.37 -8.73
N PRO A 158 -22.65 -5.51 -9.77
CA PRO A 158 -22.33 -4.09 -9.62
C PRO A 158 -23.20 -3.32 -8.64
N ALA A 159 -24.48 -3.66 -8.52
CA ALA A 159 -25.38 -3.02 -7.56
C ALA A 159 -24.98 -3.37 -6.11
N PHE A 160 -24.45 -4.58 -5.89
CA PHE A 160 -23.90 -4.93 -4.58
C PHE A 160 -22.63 -4.12 -4.26
N TRP A 161 -21.75 -3.91 -5.23
CA TRP A 161 -20.54 -3.08 -5.03
C TRP A 161 -20.91 -1.63 -4.71
N GLU A 162 -21.93 -1.10 -5.42
CA GLU A 162 -22.44 0.25 -5.13
C GLU A 162 -23.01 0.34 -3.71
N ALA A 163 -23.88 -0.60 -3.33
CA ALA A 163 -24.44 -0.66 -1.98
C ALA A 163 -23.36 -0.78 -0.91
N ALA A 164 -22.33 -1.61 -1.15
CA ALA A 164 -21.20 -1.80 -0.23
C ALA A 164 -20.47 -0.48 0.07
N ARG A 165 -20.30 0.41 -0.92
CA ARG A 165 -19.67 1.73 -0.71
C ARG A 165 -20.47 2.62 0.23
N TRP A 166 -21.80 2.51 0.23
CA TRP A 166 -22.67 3.25 1.16
C TRP A 166 -22.80 2.58 2.54
N LEU A 167 -22.29 1.37 2.70
CA LEU A 167 -22.33 0.62 3.96
C LEU A 167 -21.07 0.75 4.81
N VAL A 168 -19.97 1.25 4.27
CA VAL A 168 -18.77 1.49 5.07
C VAL A 168 -18.94 2.74 5.92
N ASP A 169 -18.75 2.60 7.23
CA ASP A 169 -18.69 3.73 8.16
C ASP A 169 -17.28 4.32 8.17
N TYR A 170 -16.96 5.12 7.13
CA TYR A 170 -15.64 5.71 6.92
C TYR A 170 -15.19 6.58 8.11
N ASP A 171 -16.07 7.41 8.62
CA ASP A 171 -15.77 8.29 9.76
C ASP A 171 -15.61 7.50 11.06
N GLY A 172 -16.46 6.51 11.29
CA GLY A 172 -16.33 5.61 12.43
C GLY A 172 -14.99 4.87 12.43
N ILE A 173 -14.56 4.39 11.26
CA ILE A 173 -13.26 3.72 11.10
C ILE A 173 -12.12 4.71 11.33
N THR A 174 -12.04 5.79 10.57
CA THR A 174 -10.84 6.65 10.53
C THR A 174 -10.71 7.55 11.75
N LYS A 175 -11.81 8.16 12.22
CA LYS A 175 -11.79 9.13 13.33
C LYS A 175 -11.87 8.45 14.70
N ASN A 176 -12.72 7.41 14.83
CA ASN A 176 -13.01 6.80 16.12
C ASN A 176 -12.16 5.56 16.39
N LEU A 177 -12.15 4.56 15.47
CA LEU A 177 -11.44 3.30 15.71
C LEU A 177 -9.93 3.44 15.49
N LEU A 178 -9.52 4.10 14.41
CA LEU A 178 -8.11 4.30 14.07
C LEU A 178 -7.58 5.66 14.56
N LYS A 179 -8.39 6.42 15.31
CA LYS A 179 -8.03 7.64 16.05
C LYS A 179 -7.21 8.64 15.21
N GLY A 180 -7.57 8.81 13.93
CA GLY A 180 -6.92 9.74 13.02
C GLY A 180 -5.53 9.32 12.51
N GLN A 181 -5.07 8.11 12.79
CA GLN A 181 -3.87 7.54 12.15
C GLN A 181 -4.09 7.24 10.66
N TYR A 182 -5.34 7.20 10.25
CA TYR A 182 -5.80 7.08 8.88
C TYR A 182 -6.81 8.18 8.59
N PHE A 183 -6.98 8.51 7.34
CA PHE A 183 -8.03 9.42 6.88
C PHE A 183 -8.80 8.79 5.72
N THR A 184 -10.08 9.15 5.57
CA THR A 184 -10.92 8.63 4.50
C THR A 184 -10.31 8.96 3.14
N HIS A 185 -10.10 7.94 2.33
CA HIS A 185 -9.66 8.09 0.95
C HIS A 185 -10.33 7.04 0.09
N GLN A 186 -10.98 7.46 -0.98
CA GLN A 186 -11.89 6.62 -1.76
C GLN A 186 -11.44 6.44 -3.22
N SER A 187 -10.14 6.46 -3.45
CA SER A 187 -9.54 6.24 -4.77
C SER A 187 -8.32 5.32 -4.66
N PHE A 188 -7.95 4.69 -5.78
CA PHE A 188 -6.79 3.80 -5.78
C PHE A 188 -5.44 4.52 -5.73
N LEU A 189 -5.40 5.81 -6.10
CA LEU A 189 -4.15 6.57 -6.11
C LEU A 189 -4.07 7.43 -4.83
N PRO A 190 -3.04 7.24 -3.99
CA PRO A 190 -2.92 7.94 -2.72
C PRO A 190 -2.83 9.46 -2.88
N VAL A 191 -3.44 10.21 -1.99
CA VAL A 191 -3.20 11.66 -1.84
C VAL A 191 -1.69 11.91 -1.68
N GLY A 192 -1.18 12.89 -2.41
CA GLY A 192 0.26 13.18 -2.50
C GLY A 192 0.90 12.70 -3.79
N PHE A 193 0.26 11.78 -4.53
CA PHE A 193 0.69 11.42 -5.88
C PHE A 193 0.15 12.41 -6.91
N PRO A 194 0.94 12.72 -7.96
CA PRO A 194 0.44 13.55 -9.05
C PRO A 194 -0.82 12.95 -9.68
N GLY A 195 -1.89 13.73 -9.77
CA GLY A 195 -3.17 13.30 -10.35
C GLY A 195 -4.10 12.53 -9.41
N ALA A 196 -3.77 12.41 -8.12
CA ALA A 196 -4.65 11.79 -7.13
C ALA A 196 -5.98 12.56 -7.00
N LEU A 197 -7.09 11.83 -6.87
CA LEU A 197 -8.39 12.39 -6.51
C LEU A 197 -8.48 12.54 -5.00
N GLU A 198 -9.04 13.67 -4.56
CA GLU A 198 -9.29 13.93 -3.15
C GLU A 198 -10.77 13.79 -2.78
N GLU A 199 -11.64 13.65 -3.79
CA GLU A 199 -13.08 13.50 -3.58
C GLU A 199 -13.41 12.19 -2.87
N THR A 200 -14.28 12.29 -1.87
CA THR A 200 -14.83 11.17 -1.10
C THR A 200 -16.36 11.13 -1.26
N PRO A 201 -16.88 10.61 -2.40
CA PRO A 201 -18.28 10.70 -2.78
C PRO A 201 -19.21 9.83 -1.93
N PHE A 202 -18.69 8.88 -1.18
CA PHE A 202 -19.48 7.95 -0.39
C PHE A 202 -19.41 8.28 1.10
N THR A 203 -20.58 8.19 1.75
CA THR A 203 -20.72 8.33 3.20
C THR A 203 -21.55 7.16 3.72
N PHE A 204 -21.47 6.88 5.01
CA PHE A 204 -22.28 5.83 5.61
C PHE A 204 -23.77 6.15 5.50
N ASN A 205 -24.48 5.39 4.68
CA ASN A 205 -25.93 5.55 4.44
C ASN A 205 -26.59 4.19 4.20
N PRO A 206 -26.94 3.45 5.27
CA PRO A 206 -27.61 2.15 5.16
C PRO A 206 -28.97 2.20 4.47
N ALA A 207 -29.70 3.31 4.57
CA ALA A 207 -30.99 3.47 3.89
C ALA A 207 -30.82 3.47 2.36
N LYS A 208 -29.83 4.23 1.86
CA LYS A 208 -29.51 4.25 0.44
C LYS A 208 -29.02 2.88 -0.07
N ALA A 209 -28.20 2.20 0.71
CA ALA A 209 -27.74 0.85 0.36
C ALA A 209 -28.91 -0.14 0.25
N LYS A 210 -29.84 -0.12 1.20
CA LYS A 210 -31.08 -0.94 1.14
C LYS A 210 -31.90 -0.65 -0.12
N GLU A 211 -32.05 0.61 -0.48
CA GLU A 211 -32.76 1.01 -1.70
C GLU A 211 -32.09 0.42 -2.95
N ILE A 212 -30.76 0.50 -3.07
CA ILE A 212 -30.00 -0.06 -4.18
C ILE A 212 -30.18 -1.58 -4.25
N LEU A 213 -30.01 -2.27 -3.12
CA LEU A 213 -30.17 -3.73 -3.05
C LEU A 213 -31.59 -4.17 -3.44
N ALA A 214 -32.61 -3.46 -2.95
CA ALA A 214 -34.01 -3.76 -3.26
C ALA A 214 -34.32 -3.54 -4.75
N LYS A 215 -33.84 -2.44 -5.35
CA LYS A 215 -34.02 -2.17 -6.80
C LYS A 215 -33.35 -3.23 -7.66
N ALA A 216 -32.22 -3.78 -7.21
CA ALA A 216 -31.51 -4.86 -7.89
C ALA A 216 -32.11 -6.25 -7.62
N GLY A 217 -33.15 -6.36 -6.80
CA GLY A 217 -33.74 -7.64 -6.44
C GLY A 217 -32.89 -8.53 -5.56
N ILE A 218 -31.88 -7.96 -4.92
CA ILE A 218 -30.95 -8.70 -4.05
C ILE A 218 -31.63 -8.91 -2.69
N LYS A 219 -31.87 -10.16 -2.35
CA LYS A 219 -32.52 -10.58 -1.09
C LYS A 219 -31.48 -11.29 -0.22
N ASP A 220 -31.52 -11.00 1.09
CA ASP A 220 -30.67 -11.64 2.11
C ASP A 220 -29.18 -11.74 1.71
N PRO A 221 -28.55 -10.62 1.27
CA PRO A 221 -27.16 -10.65 0.82
C PRO A 221 -26.22 -11.11 1.93
N HIS A 222 -25.36 -12.09 1.58
CA HIS A 222 -24.45 -12.70 2.51
C HIS A 222 -23.11 -13.01 1.81
N PHE A 223 -22.00 -12.76 2.48
CA PHE A 223 -20.69 -13.16 2.01
C PHE A 223 -19.69 -13.39 3.17
N THR A 224 -18.62 -14.13 2.87
CA THR A 224 -17.47 -14.31 3.77
C THR A 224 -16.40 -13.27 3.50
N LEU A 225 -15.79 -12.75 4.56
CA LEU A 225 -14.76 -11.72 4.49
C LEU A 225 -13.43 -12.21 5.06
N ASP A 226 -12.49 -12.47 4.18
CA ASP A 226 -11.12 -12.83 4.54
C ASP A 226 -10.38 -11.61 5.10
N VAL A 227 -9.76 -11.79 6.27
CA VAL A 227 -9.07 -10.69 6.95
C VAL A 227 -7.87 -11.17 7.75
N GLU A 228 -6.81 -10.38 7.76
CA GLU A 228 -5.66 -10.61 8.61
C GLU A 228 -6.02 -10.35 10.08
N ASN A 229 -5.72 -11.32 10.97
CA ASN A 229 -6.07 -11.27 12.40
C ASN A 229 -5.09 -10.37 13.17
N LYS A 230 -4.96 -9.12 12.73
CA LYS A 230 -4.22 -8.06 13.45
C LYS A 230 -4.77 -6.67 13.11
N PRO A 231 -4.63 -5.66 13.99
CA PRO A 231 -4.91 -4.27 13.64
C PRO A 231 -4.01 -3.77 12.48
N PRO A 232 -4.47 -2.86 11.63
CA PRO A 232 -5.83 -2.30 11.66
C PRO A 232 -6.90 -3.20 11.00
N PHE A 233 -6.50 -4.27 10.29
CA PHE A 233 -7.38 -5.06 9.40
C PHE A 233 -8.57 -5.66 10.13
N ILE A 234 -8.33 -6.37 11.24
CA ILE A 234 -9.44 -6.99 11.99
C ILE A 234 -10.40 -5.95 12.57
N THR A 235 -9.88 -4.79 12.99
CA THR A 235 -10.71 -3.68 13.49
C THR A 235 -11.59 -3.11 12.38
N ILE A 236 -11.05 -2.91 11.18
CA ILE A 236 -11.81 -2.47 10.00
C ILE A 236 -12.87 -3.51 9.64
N ALA A 237 -12.53 -4.81 9.64
CA ALA A 237 -13.46 -5.89 9.31
C ALA A 237 -14.65 -5.96 10.26
N GLN A 238 -14.40 -5.82 11.56
CA GLN A 238 -15.46 -5.79 12.58
C GLN A 238 -16.39 -4.58 12.40
N SER A 239 -15.85 -3.42 12.06
CA SER A 239 -16.62 -2.24 11.72
C SER A 239 -17.50 -2.48 10.48
N ILE A 240 -16.92 -3.08 9.43
CA ILE A 240 -17.64 -3.44 8.21
C ILE A 240 -18.76 -4.44 8.52
N GLN A 241 -18.49 -5.48 9.30
CA GLN A 241 -19.52 -6.45 9.70
C GLN A 241 -20.71 -5.75 10.39
N ALA A 242 -20.42 -4.86 11.33
CA ALA A 242 -21.45 -4.15 12.08
C ALA A 242 -22.24 -3.15 11.22
N SER A 243 -21.55 -2.40 10.36
CA SER A 243 -22.17 -1.39 9.50
C SER A 243 -22.96 -2.02 8.34
N PHE A 244 -22.46 -3.10 7.75
CA PHE A 244 -23.18 -3.84 6.70
C PHE A 244 -24.46 -4.49 7.21
N ALA A 245 -24.47 -4.99 8.45
CA ALA A 245 -25.66 -5.52 9.09
C ALA A 245 -26.81 -4.49 9.16
N GLN A 246 -26.48 -3.20 9.34
CA GLN A 246 -27.48 -2.12 9.32
C GLN A 246 -28.11 -1.94 7.94
N GLY A 247 -27.41 -2.31 6.87
CA GLY A 247 -27.91 -2.36 5.50
C GLY A 247 -28.64 -3.66 5.14
N GLY A 248 -28.71 -4.62 6.07
CA GLY A 248 -29.30 -5.94 5.82
C GLY A 248 -28.36 -6.92 5.14
N VAL A 249 -27.05 -6.64 5.12
CA VAL A 249 -26.01 -7.52 4.55
C VAL A 249 -25.34 -8.30 5.67
N LYS A 250 -25.36 -9.62 5.58
CA LYS A 250 -24.67 -10.50 6.52
C LYS A 250 -23.22 -10.69 6.07
N VAL A 251 -22.26 -10.48 6.98
CA VAL A 251 -20.83 -10.68 6.74
C VAL A 251 -20.29 -11.66 7.78
N ASP A 252 -19.74 -12.78 7.31
CA ASP A 252 -19.04 -13.74 8.17
C ASP A 252 -17.53 -13.52 8.06
N LEU A 253 -16.89 -13.10 9.15
CA LEU A 253 -15.45 -12.85 9.17
C LEU A 253 -14.66 -14.16 9.16
N LEU A 254 -13.61 -14.23 8.36
CA LEU A 254 -12.63 -15.32 8.28
C LEU A 254 -11.23 -14.83 8.69
N PRO A 255 -11.00 -14.54 9.98
CA PRO A 255 -9.71 -14.05 10.45
C PRO A 255 -8.66 -15.15 10.39
N ALA A 256 -7.46 -14.82 9.87
CA ALA A 256 -6.34 -15.74 9.78
C ALA A 256 -5.00 -14.98 9.78
N ALA A 257 -3.88 -15.72 9.85
CA ALA A 257 -2.56 -15.14 9.62
C ALA A 257 -2.46 -14.55 8.21
N GLY A 258 -1.73 -13.45 8.04
CA GLY A 258 -1.64 -12.74 6.75
C GLY A 258 -1.20 -13.63 5.58
N SER A 259 -0.27 -14.56 5.82
CA SER A 259 0.17 -15.55 4.81
C SER A 259 -0.97 -16.48 4.36
N GLN A 260 -1.86 -16.87 5.27
CA GLN A 260 -3.01 -17.73 4.95
C GLN A 260 -4.07 -16.95 4.17
N VAL A 261 -4.38 -15.73 4.57
CA VAL A 261 -5.28 -14.82 3.82
C VAL A 261 -4.74 -14.64 2.40
N TYR A 262 -3.44 -14.33 2.29
CA TYR A 262 -2.80 -14.14 0.98
C TYR A 262 -2.85 -15.39 0.09
N SER A 263 -2.65 -16.57 0.68
CA SER A 263 -2.77 -17.84 -0.04
C SER A 263 -4.18 -18.09 -0.58
N ARG A 264 -5.23 -17.83 0.22
CA ARG A 264 -6.64 -17.94 -0.23
C ARG A 264 -6.97 -16.94 -1.34
N VAL A 265 -6.49 -15.71 -1.22
CA VAL A 265 -6.68 -14.68 -2.25
C VAL A 265 -5.98 -15.08 -3.55
N ARG A 266 -4.75 -15.56 -3.50
CA ARG A 266 -4.01 -16.07 -4.68
C ARG A 266 -4.66 -17.29 -5.32
N ALA A 267 -5.28 -18.13 -4.53
CA ALA A 267 -6.02 -19.29 -5.02
C ALA A 267 -7.42 -18.94 -5.51
N HIS A 268 -7.83 -17.65 -5.52
CA HIS A 268 -9.16 -17.16 -5.89
C HIS A 268 -10.31 -17.79 -5.07
N GLN A 269 -10.03 -18.19 -3.83
CA GLN A 269 -11.00 -18.89 -2.96
C GLN A 269 -11.80 -17.93 -2.09
N HIS A 270 -11.39 -16.67 -1.95
CA HIS A 270 -12.11 -15.66 -1.17
C HIS A 270 -13.39 -15.19 -1.88
N GLN A 271 -14.34 -14.69 -1.09
CA GLN A 271 -15.50 -13.94 -1.58
C GLN A 271 -15.21 -12.43 -1.50
N GLY A 272 -15.03 -11.90 -0.29
CA GLY A 272 -14.47 -10.58 -0.04
C GLY A 272 -13.17 -10.67 0.72
N ALA A 273 -12.29 -9.69 0.59
CA ALA A 273 -11.06 -9.59 1.36
C ALA A 273 -10.72 -8.14 1.72
N ILE A 274 -10.34 -7.89 2.98
CA ILE A 274 -9.69 -6.63 3.36
C ILE A 274 -8.21 -6.78 3.14
N ARG A 275 -7.66 -5.85 2.36
CA ARG A 275 -6.25 -5.85 2.01
C ARG A 275 -5.68 -4.44 2.12
N MET A 276 -4.36 -4.38 2.18
CA MET A 276 -3.59 -3.15 2.10
C MET A 276 -2.82 -3.13 0.78
N TRP A 277 -2.69 -1.94 0.21
CA TRP A 277 -1.82 -1.66 -0.92
C TRP A 277 -0.82 -0.57 -0.55
N LEU A 278 0.42 -0.79 -0.95
CA LEU A 278 1.49 0.19 -0.91
C LEU A 278 2.13 0.24 -2.30
N PRO A 279 2.19 1.40 -2.97
CA PRO A 279 2.82 1.51 -4.28
C PRO A 279 4.30 1.11 -4.26
N ASP A 280 4.75 0.42 -5.30
CA ASP A 280 6.14 -0.01 -5.45
C ASP A 280 7.08 1.16 -5.78
N TYR A 281 6.55 2.21 -6.44
CA TYR A 281 7.28 3.43 -6.81
C TYR A 281 6.33 4.62 -6.90
N PHE A 282 6.88 5.83 -6.86
CA PHE A 282 6.13 7.09 -6.81
C PHE A 282 5.65 7.51 -8.20
N ASP A 283 4.76 6.71 -8.79
CA ASP A 283 4.08 6.99 -10.04
C ASP A 283 2.66 6.39 -10.03
N ALA A 284 1.70 7.08 -10.62
CA ALA A 284 0.31 6.63 -10.71
C ALA A 284 0.17 5.25 -11.35
N HIS A 285 1.11 4.88 -12.23
CA HIS A 285 1.11 3.57 -12.89
C HIS A 285 1.27 2.41 -11.91
N SER A 286 2.00 2.57 -10.81
CA SER A 286 2.14 1.51 -9.78
C SER A 286 0.77 1.02 -9.28
N ASN A 287 -0.15 1.95 -9.06
CA ASN A 287 -1.50 1.63 -8.61
C ASN A 287 -2.42 1.24 -9.78
N ALA A 288 -2.38 1.97 -10.91
CA ALA A 288 -3.21 1.69 -12.06
C ALA A 288 -2.96 0.28 -12.62
N SER A 289 -1.68 -0.14 -12.75
CA SER A 289 -1.35 -1.49 -13.20
C SER A 289 -1.86 -2.58 -12.26
N SER A 290 -2.04 -2.28 -10.99
CA SER A 290 -2.55 -3.25 -10.03
C SER A 290 -4.07 -3.30 -9.96
N PHE A 291 -4.75 -2.15 -9.95
CA PHE A 291 -6.19 -2.07 -9.74
C PHE A 291 -7.00 -2.06 -11.05
N ALA A 292 -6.44 -1.56 -12.16
CA ALA A 292 -7.14 -1.39 -13.42
C ALA A 292 -6.73 -2.38 -14.51
N TYR A 293 -5.54 -3.02 -14.39
CA TYR A 293 -5.02 -3.91 -15.42
C TYR A 293 -5.13 -5.38 -15.04
N ASN A 294 -5.72 -6.17 -15.93
CA ASN A 294 -5.80 -7.64 -15.81
C ASN A 294 -5.65 -8.31 -17.18
N ASP A 295 -4.49 -8.89 -17.43
CA ASP A 295 -4.20 -9.68 -18.65
C ASP A 295 -4.65 -11.15 -18.52
N GLY A 296 -5.16 -11.55 -17.38
CA GLY A 296 -5.53 -12.93 -17.06
C GLY A 296 -4.36 -13.83 -16.66
N LYS A 297 -3.15 -13.29 -16.54
CA LYS A 297 -1.93 -14.03 -16.19
C LYS A 297 -1.20 -13.44 -14.99
N SER A 298 -1.29 -12.11 -14.81
CA SER A 298 -0.61 -11.38 -13.77
C SER A 298 -1.34 -11.46 -12.44
N SER A 299 -0.59 -11.53 -11.33
CA SER A 299 -1.13 -11.47 -9.97
C SER A 299 -1.38 -10.03 -9.51
N THR A 300 -1.97 -9.20 -10.39
CA THR A 300 -2.42 -7.84 -10.04
C THR A 300 -3.63 -7.91 -9.10
N VAL A 301 -3.96 -6.83 -8.41
CA VAL A 301 -5.17 -6.79 -7.58
C VAL A 301 -6.42 -7.11 -8.42
N ALA A 302 -6.51 -6.55 -9.63
CA ALA A 302 -7.58 -6.86 -10.57
C ALA A 302 -7.61 -8.34 -10.97
N GLY A 303 -6.43 -8.94 -11.26
CA GLY A 303 -6.30 -10.36 -11.58
C GLY A 303 -6.74 -11.26 -10.44
N LEU A 304 -6.28 -11.00 -9.22
CA LEU A 304 -6.61 -11.77 -8.02
C LEU A 304 -8.10 -11.74 -7.67
N ASN A 305 -8.81 -10.68 -8.05
CA ASN A 305 -10.26 -10.54 -7.85
C ASN A 305 -11.07 -10.89 -9.12
N GLY A 306 -10.44 -11.49 -10.12
CA GLY A 306 -11.10 -11.93 -11.36
C GLY A 306 -11.74 -10.79 -12.17
N TRP A 307 -11.41 -9.53 -11.87
CA TRP A 307 -12.03 -8.37 -12.49
C TRP A 307 -11.27 -7.93 -13.72
N LYS A 308 -11.96 -7.81 -14.84
CA LYS A 308 -11.36 -7.45 -16.13
C LYS A 308 -12.31 -6.58 -16.95
N ILE A 309 -11.85 -5.39 -17.28
CA ILE A 309 -12.50 -4.50 -18.24
C ILE A 309 -11.50 -4.22 -19.36
N PRO A 310 -11.78 -4.63 -20.61
CA PRO A 310 -10.86 -4.47 -21.75
C PRO A 310 -10.47 -3.01 -21.99
N GLU A 311 -11.38 -2.06 -21.80
CA GLU A 311 -11.17 -0.63 -21.93
C GLU A 311 -10.15 -0.11 -20.95
N LEU A 312 -10.26 -0.49 -19.67
CA LEU A 312 -9.29 -0.12 -18.63
C LEU A 312 -7.88 -0.69 -18.89
N ASN A 313 -7.80 -1.91 -19.44
CA ASN A 313 -6.52 -2.46 -19.87
C ASN A 313 -5.87 -1.58 -20.96
N LYS A 314 -6.65 -1.14 -21.95
CA LYS A 314 -6.15 -0.25 -23.01
C LYS A 314 -5.73 1.11 -22.46
N GLU A 315 -6.54 1.70 -21.58
CA GLU A 315 -6.24 3.00 -20.97
C GLU A 315 -4.99 2.93 -20.09
N THR A 316 -4.81 1.85 -19.31
CA THR A 316 -3.62 1.62 -18.51
C THR A 316 -2.36 1.55 -19.38
N LEU A 317 -2.42 0.81 -20.49
CA LEU A 317 -1.30 0.71 -21.46
C LEU A 317 -1.05 2.04 -22.19
N ALA A 318 -2.10 2.76 -22.57
CA ALA A 318 -1.96 4.08 -23.18
C ALA A 318 -1.29 5.08 -22.24
N ALA A 319 -1.66 5.07 -20.95
CA ALA A 319 -1.06 5.94 -19.94
C ALA A 319 0.43 5.65 -19.68
N ILE A 320 0.89 4.41 -19.89
CA ILE A 320 2.32 4.08 -19.81
C ILE A 320 3.11 4.81 -20.90
N ALA A 321 2.58 4.78 -22.12
CA ALA A 321 3.26 5.30 -23.32
C ALA A 321 3.10 6.82 -23.51
N GLU A 322 2.14 7.47 -22.84
CA GLU A 322 1.85 8.89 -23.01
C GLU A 322 3.01 9.78 -22.53
N PRO A 323 3.71 10.47 -23.45
CA PRO A 323 4.84 11.32 -23.10
C PRO A 323 4.44 12.67 -22.52
N ASP A 324 3.25 13.17 -22.83
CA ASP A 324 2.72 14.41 -22.28
C ASP A 324 2.23 14.18 -20.85
N SER A 325 2.90 14.79 -19.88
CA SER A 325 2.61 14.60 -18.45
C SER A 325 1.19 15.01 -18.08
N ALA A 326 0.63 16.07 -18.67
CA ALA A 326 -0.71 16.53 -18.36
C ALA A 326 -1.77 15.56 -18.87
N LYS A 327 -1.65 15.11 -20.13
CA LYS A 327 -2.53 14.10 -20.70
C LYS A 327 -2.44 12.78 -19.95
N ARG A 328 -1.24 12.40 -19.55
CA ARG A 328 -1.01 11.19 -18.76
C ARG A 328 -1.73 11.24 -17.41
N LEU A 329 -1.65 12.36 -16.70
CA LEU A 329 -2.37 12.56 -15.43
C LEU A 329 -3.90 12.53 -15.65
N ASP A 330 -4.41 13.10 -16.74
CA ASP A 330 -5.83 13.06 -17.08
C ASP A 330 -6.34 11.63 -17.31
N LEU A 331 -5.53 10.77 -17.96
CA LEU A 331 -5.87 9.36 -18.12
C LEU A 331 -6.00 8.67 -16.77
N TYR A 332 -5.03 8.83 -15.88
CA TYR A 332 -5.13 8.25 -14.53
C TYR A 332 -6.26 8.83 -13.70
N LYS A 333 -6.59 10.10 -13.87
CA LYS A 333 -7.73 10.72 -13.20
C LYS A 333 -9.06 10.10 -13.65
N LYS A 334 -9.25 9.88 -14.94
CA LYS A 334 -10.43 9.19 -15.48
C LYS A 334 -10.54 7.76 -14.96
N MET A 335 -9.45 6.99 -14.97
CA MET A 335 -9.43 5.63 -14.39
C MET A 335 -9.82 5.63 -12.92
N GLN A 336 -9.32 6.57 -12.12
CA GLN A 336 -9.71 6.70 -10.72
C GLN A 336 -11.21 6.94 -10.54
N GLN A 337 -11.80 7.86 -11.34
CA GLN A 337 -13.22 8.17 -11.29
C GLN A 337 -14.08 6.94 -11.67
N GLU A 338 -13.64 6.16 -12.63
CA GLU A 338 -14.33 4.94 -13.04
C GLU A 338 -14.25 3.87 -11.95
N LEU A 339 -13.04 3.57 -11.45
CA LEU A 339 -12.87 2.57 -10.40
C LEU A 339 -13.59 2.96 -9.11
N GLN A 340 -13.59 4.22 -8.75
CA GLN A 340 -14.27 4.71 -7.56
C GLN A 340 -15.78 4.40 -7.60
N ARG A 341 -16.41 4.40 -8.78
CA ARG A 341 -17.86 4.25 -8.95
C ARG A 341 -18.31 2.86 -9.38
N SER A 342 -17.51 2.18 -10.20
CA SER A 342 -17.99 0.98 -10.93
C SER A 342 -17.14 -0.28 -10.73
N SER A 343 -16.13 -0.25 -9.86
CA SER A 343 -15.27 -1.42 -9.61
C SER A 343 -15.76 -2.31 -8.45
N PRO A 344 -15.26 -3.54 -8.32
CA PRO A 344 -15.51 -4.41 -7.17
C PRO A 344 -14.68 -4.02 -5.94
N TYR A 345 -14.16 -2.79 -5.89
CA TYR A 345 -13.39 -2.27 -4.77
C TYR A 345 -14.19 -1.25 -3.97
N VAL A 346 -13.98 -1.27 -2.67
CA VAL A 346 -14.36 -0.19 -1.76
C VAL A 346 -13.08 0.32 -1.12
N PHE A 347 -12.55 1.43 -1.62
CA PHE A 347 -11.40 2.11 -1.01
C PHE A 347 -11.87 2.76 0.28
N ILE A 348 -11.14 2.52 1.38
CA ILE A 348 -11.61 2.86 2.72
C ILE A 348 -10.86 4.06 3.26
N ASP A 349 -9.54 3.93 3.33
CA ASP A 349 -8.69 4.93 3.97
C ASP A 349 -7.28 4.95 3.40
N GLN A 350 -6.56 6.00 3.76
CA GLN A 350 -5.12 6.14 3.54
C GLN A 350 -4.44 6.40 4.88
N GLY A 351 -3.34 5.72 5.11
CA GLY A 351 -2.57 5.79 6.33
C GLY A 351 -1.77 7.08 6.49
N LYS A 352 -1.35 7.34 7.72
CA LYS A 352 -0.36 8.36 8.06
C LYS A 352 0.84 7.69 8.71
N THR A 353 2.04 8.00 8.24
CA THR A 353 3.26 7.65 8.96
C THR A 353 3.42 8.58 10.15
N GLN A 354 3.46 8.01 11.34
CA GLN A 354 3.70 8.74 12.58
C GLN A 354 5.16 8.57 12.98
N ILE A 355 5.84 9.70 13.18
CA ILE A 355 7.23 9.76 13.63
C ILE A 355 7.25 10.65 14.87
N VAL A 356 7.84 10.17 15.91
CA VAL A 356 7.97 10.90 17.18
C VAL A 356 9.42 10.99 17.57
#